data_4f639607fe4d97105be7c4ba5e7877d0
#
_entry.id   4f639607fe4d97105be7c4ba5e7877d0
#
_cell.length_a   1.000
_cell.length_b   1.000
_cell.length_c   1.000
_cell.angle_alpha   90.00
_cell.angle_beta   90.00
_cell.angle_gamma   90.00
#
_symmetry.space_group_name_H-M   'P 1'
#
loop_
_entity.id
_entity.type
_entity.pdbx_description
1 polymer ?
#
loop_
_entity_poly.entity_id
_entity_poly.type
_entity_poly.pdbx_seq_one_letter_code
_entity_poly.pdbx_strand_id
1 'polypeptide(L)'
;MLKKTASRLFDPNSKEPFKISRTKIELFQECPRCFYLDRRLGVSRPPSFPFTLNSAVDILLKKEFDIHRARKIPHPLMKKYGIDAVPLEHPKMEEWRDSLRRGIQYFHQPTNFIITGGVDDVWVDPRGELIIVDYKATAKTGEVNIDADWQMSYKRQMEIYQWLFRKNGFRVSTVGYFVYANGKRDKEAFDGKLEFDVQIIKYEGNSDWIEKTLMEIHDRLSADSIPDANKDCSHCSYRDMARSVELKDG
;
A
#
# COMPACT_ATOMS: atom_id res chain seq x y z
N MET A 1 23.98 -10.83 -13.22
CA MET A 1 23.76 -9.39 -13.55
C MET A 1 22.34 -9.22 -14.06
N LEU A 2 21.41 -8.75 -13.23
CA LEU A 2 20.04 -8.45 -13.64
C LEU A 2 20.09 -7.15 -14.48
N LYS A 3 19.81 -7.24 -15.77
CA LYS A 3 19.63 -6.06 -16.64
C LYS A 3 18.40 -5.30 -16.13
N LYS A 4 18.60 -4.22 -15.36
CA LYS A 4 17.54 -3.28 -15.05
C LYS A 4 17.20 -2.52 -16.32
N THR A 5 15.97 -2.62 -16.79
CA THR A 5 15.43 -1.79 -17.86
C THR A 5 15.51 -0.32 -17.44
N ALA A 6 16.09 0.53 -18.26
CA ALA A 6 16.31 1.97 -18.02
C ALA A 6 15.02 2.73 -17.59
N SER A 7 13.84 2.23 -17.95
CA SER A 7 12.53 2.79 -17.62
C SER A 7 12.14 2.78 -16.11
N ARG A 8 12.98 2.26 -15.23
CA ARG A 8 12.71 2.20 -13.78
C ARG A 8 13.48 3.23 -12.96
N LEU A 9 14.41 3.96 -13.56
CA LEU A 9 15.20 4.99 -12.89
C LEU A 9 14.70 6.37 -13.29
N PHE A 10 14.71 7.27 -12.33
CA PHE A 10 14.41 8.68 -12.59
C PHE A 10 15.61 9.34 -13.29
N ASP A 11 15.31 10.03 -14.39
CA ASP A 11 16.25 10.88 -15.10
C ASP A 11 15.70 12.32 -15.05
N PRO A 12 16.40 13.28 -14.39
CA PRO A 12 15.94 14.66 -14.26
C PRO A 12 15.86 15.39 -15.62
N ASN A 13 16.53 14.88 -16.65
CA ASN A 13 16.51 15.45 -18.00
C ASN A 13 15.41 14.84 -18.90
N SER A 14 14.75 13.80 -18.43
CA SER A 14 13.67 13.15 -19.19
C SER A 14 12.40 13.98 -19.19
N LYS A 15 11.79 14.12 -20.37
CA LYS A 15 10.45 14.70 -20.54
C LYS A 15 9.33 13.67 -20.35
N GLU A 16 9.68 12.39 -20.37
CA GLU A 16 8.71 11.30 -20.17
C GLU A 16 8.25 11.24 -18.72
N PRO A 17 6.93 11.00 -18.47
CA PRO A 17 6.42 10.88 -17.11
C PRO A 17 7.07 9.72 -16.36
N PHE A 18 7.47 9.97 -15.11
CA PHE A 18 8.07 8.95 -14.26
C PHE A 18 7.03 8.26 -13.37
N LYS A 19 6.97 6.92 -13.42
CA LYS A 19 5.98 6.15 -12.67
C LYS A 19 6.44 5.88 -11.25
N ILE A 20 5.63 6.30 -10.27
CA ILE A 20 5.84 6.07 -8.84
C ILE A 20 4.64 5.30 -8.26
N SER A 21 4.90 4.12 -7.69
CA SER A 21 3.86 3.36 -6.99
C SER A 21 3.69 3.82 -5.54
N ARG A 22 2.52 3.55 -4.96
CA ARG A 22 2.26 3.75 -3.53
C ARG A 22 3.39 3.19 -2.64
N THR A 23 3.89 1.99 -2.96
CA THR A 23 5.00 1.37 -2.22
C THR A 23 6.29 2.20 -2.27
N LYS A 24 6.52 2.96 -3.35
CA LYS A 24 7.69 3.82 -3.46
C LYS A 24 7.51 5.15 -2.74
N ILE A 25 6.28 5.66 -2.67
CA ILE A 25 5.96 6.79 -1.77
C ILE A 25 6.20 6.38 -0.31
N GLU A 26 5.75 5.18 0.08
CA GLU A 26 6.02 4.64 1.42
C GLU A 26 7.52 4.50 1.70
N LEU A 27 8.30 3.98 0.74
CA LEU A 27 9.75 3.88 0.88
C LEU A 27 10.42 5.24 1.11
N PHE A 28 9.90 6.31 0.48
CA PHE A 28 10.37 7.68 0.72
C PHE A 28 10.06 8.14 2.14
N GLN A 29 8.84 7.90 2.61
CA GLN A 29 8.44 8.23 3.98
C GLN A 29 9.26 7.47 5.04
N GLU A 30 9.57 6.20 4.76
CA GLU A 30 10.43 5.41 5.65
C GLU A 30 11.89 5.89 5.64
N CYS A 31 12.45 6.17 4.46
CA CYS A 31 13.84 6.62 4.35
C CYS A 31 14.13 7.24 2.97
N PRO A 32 14.29 8.57 2.89
CA PRO A 32 14.62 9.25 1.64
C PRO A 32 15.88 8.73 0.95
N ARG A 33 16.91 8.35 1.73
CA ARG A 33 18.15 7.76 1.22
C ARG A 33 17.93 6.42 0.50
N CYS A 34 17.17 5.51 1.12
CA CYS A 34 16.83 4.23 0.49
C CYS A 34 16.02 4.43 -0.78
N PHE A 35 15.08 5.37 -0.75
CA PHE A 35 14.28 5.73 -1.92
C PHE A 35 15.15 6.28 -3.06
N TYR A 36 16.06 7.21 -2.79
CA TYR A 36 16.98 7.78 -3.77
C TYR A 36 17.87 6.70 -4.38
N LEU A 37 18.48 5.85 -3.55
CA LEU A 37 19.29 4.73 -4.01
C LEU A 37 18.49 3.82 -4.95
N ASP A 38 17.24 3.54 -4.62
CA ASP A 38 16.38 2.66 -5.42
C ASP A 38 15.90 3.31 -6.72
N ARG A 39 15.43 4.57 -6.68
CA ARG A 39 14.77 5.23 -7.82
C ARG A 39 15.69 6.04 -8.70
N ARG A 40 16.79 6.58 -8.16
CA ARG A 40 17.77 7.38 -8.90
C ARG A 40 18.99 6.56 -9.31
N LEU A 41 19.52 5.72 -8.40
CA LEU A 41 20.78 5.01 -8.60
C LEU A 41 20.61 3.50 -8.88
N GLY A 42 19.40 2.97 -8.78
CA GLY A 42 19.11 1.57 -9.11
C GLY A 42 19.52 0.55 -8.05
N VAL A 43 19.83 0.98 -6.84
CA VAL A 43 20.21 0.11 -5.71
C VAL A 43 18.98 -0.08 -4.80
N SER A 44 18.26 -1.16 -4.97
CA SER A 44 17.07 -1.47 -4.16
C SER A 44 17.46 -2.13 -2.84
N ARG A 45 16.60 -1.96 -1.81
CA ARG A 45 16.66 -2.80 -0.59
C ARG A 45 16.56 -4.28 -0.98
N PRO A 46 17.16 -5.19 -0.20
CA PRO A 46 16.91 -6.63 -0.35
C PRO A 46 15.40 -6.92 -0.34
N PRO A 47 14.90 -7.87 -1.15
CA PRO A 47 13.50 -8.23 -1.12
C PRO A 47 13.13 -8.85 0.23
N SER A 48 11.93 -8.53 0.72
CA SER A 48 11.35 -9.24 1.87
C SER A 48 10.88 -10.64 1.47
N PHE A 49 10.74 -11.54 2.45
CA PHE A 49 10.14 -12.84 2.21
C PHE A 49 8.66 -12.69 1.79
N PRO A 50 8.19 -13.52 0.82
CA PRO A 50 6.80 -13.49 0.40
C PRO A 50 5.89 -14.05 1.50
N PHE A 51 4.83 -13.32 1.84
CA PHE A 51 3.78 -13.76 2.77
C PHE A 51 2.71 -14.57 2.02
N THR A 52 3.02 -15.80 1.62
CA THR A 52 2.18 -16.62 0.73
C THR A 52 0.82 -16.98 1.35
N LEU A 53 0.76 -17.26 2.66
CA LEU A 53 -0.50 -17.53 3.34
C LEU A 53 -1.41 -16.29 3.38
N ASN A 54 -0.84 -15.10 3.61
CA ASN A 54 -1.59 -13.84 3.57
C ASN A 54 -2.16 -13.59 2.17
N SER A 55 -1.41 -13.94 1.12
CA SER A 55 -1.89 -13.84 -0.26
C SER A 55 -3.06 -14.77 -0.55
N ALA A 56 -3.08 -15.98 0.04
CA ALA A 56 -4.21 -16.90 -0.08
C ALA A 56 -5.47 -16.32 0.60
N VAL A 57 -5.32 -15.73 1.80
CA VAL A 57 -6.43 -15.06 2.51
C VAL A 57 -6.97 -13.89 1.70
N ASP A 58 -6.10 -13.04 1.15
CA ASP A 58 -6.47 -11.90 0.28
C ASP A 58 -7.30 -12.38 -0.93
N ILE A 59 -6.83 -13.42 -1.63
CA ILE A 59 -7.55 -13.98 -2.78
C ILE A 59 -8.93 -14.50 -2.38
N LEU A 60 -9.03 -15.17 -1.23
CA LEU A 60 -10.30 -15.74 -0.78
C LEU A 60 -11.28 -14.65 -0.33
N LEU A 61 -10.83 -13.60 0.36
CA LEU A 61 -11.65 -12.45 0.71
C LEU A 61 -12.17 -11.75 -0.56
N LYS A 62 -11.32 -11.51 -1.57
CA LYS A 62 -11.76 -10.94 -2.85
C LYS A 62 -12.87 -11.77 -3.49
N LYS A 63 -12.71 -13.09 -3.56
CA LYS A 63 -13.74 -14.00 -4.10
C LYS A 63 -15.04 -13.94 -3.30
N GLU A 64 -14.96 -13.89 -1.98
CA GLU A 64 -16.11 -13.83 -1.09
C GLU A 64 -16.90 -12.52 -1.29
N PHE A 65 -16.21 -11.38 -1.28
CA PHE A 65 -16.85 -10.09 -1.54
C PHE A 65 -17.39 -9.97 -2.98
N ASP A 66 -16.77 -10.63 -3.95
CA ASP A 66 -17.23 -10.64 -5.35
C ASP A 66 -18.56 -11.40 -5.52
N ILE A 67 -18.86 -12.41 -4.70
CA ILE A 67 -20.19 -13.04 -4.64
C ILE A 67 -21.27 -12.02 -4.27
N HIS A 68 -20.99 -11.16 -3.31
CA HIS A 68 -21.91 -10.11 -2.85
C HIS A 68 -22.00 -8.96 -3.88
N ARG A 69 -20.88 -8.61 -4.51
CA ARG A 69 -20.79 -7.63 -5.60
C ARG A 69 -21.71 -8.00 -6.77
N ALA A 70 -21.62 -9.24 -7.25
CA ALA A 70 -22.42 -9.73 -8.36
C ALA A 70 -23.93 -9.70 -8.06
N ARG A 71 -24.31 -9.82 -6.79
CA ARG A 71 -25.70 -9.76 -6.32
C ARG A 71 -26.14 -8.35 -5.92
N LYS A 72 -25.23 -7.38 -5.86
CA LYS A 72 -25.48 -5.99 -5.39
C LYS A 72 -26.07 -5.95 -3.98
N ILE A 73 -25.60 -6.82 -3.09
CA ILE A 73 -26.08 -6.91 -1.71
C ILE A 73 -24.92 -6.71 -0.73
N PRO A 74 -25.20 -6.19 0.48
CA PRO A 74 -24.16 -6.04 1.49
C PRO A 74 -23.67 -7.41 1.98
N HIS A 75 -22.36 -7.49 2.23
CA HIS A 75 -21.77 -8.65 2.88
C HIS A 75 -22.26 -8.76 4.35
N PRO A 76 -22.43 -9.98 4.93
CA PRO A 76 -22.86 -10.15 6.32
C PRO A 76 -22.02 -9.36 7.34
N LEU A 77 -20.71 -9.26 7.13
CA LEU A 77 -19.84 -8.43 7.97
C LEU A 77 -20.24 -6.95 7.94
N MET A 78 -20.60 -6.38 6.78
CA MET A 78 -21.06 -4.99 6.70
C MET A 78 -22.28 -4.78 7.58
N LYS A 79 -23.26 -5.70 7.53
CA LYS A 79 -24.46 -5.66 8.38
C LYS A 79 -24.09 -5.75 9.86
N LYS A 80 -23.18 -6.67 10.23
CA LYS A 80 -22.70 -6.83 11.62
C LYS A 80 -22.11 -5.55 12.18
N TYR A 81 -21.39 -4.77 11.34
CA TYR A 81 -20.74 -3.52 11.73
C TYR A 81 -21.55 -2.25 11.43
N GLY A 82 -22.82 -2.39 11.01
CA GLY A 82 -23.71 -1.26 10.73
C GLY A 82 -23.26 -0.40 9.55
N ILE A 83 -22.56 -0.99 8.57
CA ILE A 83 -22.04 -0.30 7.40
C ILE A 83 -23.09 -0.37 6.29
N ASP A 84 -23.68 0.78 5.97
CA ASP A 84 -24.66 0.92 4.88
C ASP A 84 -23.93 1.11 3.55
N ALA A 85 -23.46 0.00 2.97
CA ALA A 85 -22.73 -0.05 1.71
C ALA A 85 -22.85 -1.43 1.06
N VAL A 86 -22.49 -1.50 -0.22
CA VAL A 86 -22.31 -2.76 -0.97
C VAL A 86 -20.98 -2.76 -1.68
N PRO A 87 -20.37 -3.93 -1.98
CA PRO A 87 -19.20 -4.01 -2.85
C PRO A 87 -19.51 -3.41 -4.22
N LEU A 88 -18.68 -2.45 -4.68
CA LEU A 88 -18.90 -1.69 -5.90
C LEU A 88 -18.75 -2.58 -7.15
N GLU A 89 -19.79 -2.66 -7.99
CA GLU A 89 -19.68 -3.20 -9.34
C GLU A 89 -19.16 -2.10 -10.29
N HIS A 90 -17.97 -2.29 -10.86
CA HIS A 90 -17.37 -1.34 -11.78
C HIS A 90 -16.50 -2.04 -12.82
N PRO A 91 -16.57 -1.66 -14.13
CA PRO A 91 -15.82 -2.33 -15.21
C PRO A 91 -14.29 -2.29 -15.04
N LYS A 92 -13.78 -1.31 -14.29
CA LYS A 92 -12.33 -1.18 -13.98
C LYS A 92 -11.90 -1.86 -12.68
N MET A 93 -12.76 -2.61 -12.00
CA MET A 93 -12.40 -3.22 -10.70
C MET A 93 -11.17 -4.12 -10.81
N GLU A 94 -11.11 -4.99 -11.82
CA GLU A 94 -9.96 -5.87 -12.07
C GLU A 94 -8.69 -5.08 -12.46
N GLU A 95 -8.85 -3.95 -13.14
CA GLU A 95 -7.73 -3.04 -13.43
C GLU A 95 -7.19 -2.40 -12.14
N TRP A 96 -8.08 -1.89 -11.29
CA TRP A 96 -7.71 -1.23 -10.03
C TRP A 96 -7.04 -2.18 -9.02
N ARG A 97 -7.40 -3.46 -9.04
CA ARG A 97 -6.80 -4.53 -8.21
C ARG A 97 -5.43 -4.98 -8.71
N ASP A 98 -5.10 -4.77 -9.98
CA ASP A 98 -3.83 -5.21 -10.58
C ASP A 98 -2.66 -4.27 -10.17
N SER A 99 -2.18 -4.45 -8.96
CA SER A 99 -1.10 -3.64 -8.39
C SER A 99 0.25 -3.77 -9.11
N LEU A 100 0.46 -4.85 -9.86
CA LEU A 100 1.73 -5.14 -10.51
C LEU A 100 1.89 -4.47 -11.87
N ARG A 101 0.82 -4.39 -12.64
CA ARG A 101 0.86 -3.94 -14.05
C ARG A 101 0.08 -2.67 -14.30
N ARG A 102 -1.13 -2.55 -13.74
CA ARG A 102 -2.09 -1.49 -14.02
C ARG A 102 -2.36 -0.65 -12.79
N GLY A 103 -3.33 -1.04 -11.97
CA GLY A 103 -3.78 -0.28 -10.81
C GLY A 103 -4.53 0.99 -11.20
N ILE A 104 -5.03 1.70 -10.19
CA ILE A 104 -5.52 3.06 -10.40
C ILE A 104 -4.33 4.00 -10.55
N GLN A 105 -4.40 4.93 -11.52
CA GLN A 105 -3.30 5.82 -11.87
C GLN A 105 -3.79 7.26 -11.95
N TYR A 106 -2.92 8.19 -11.59
CA TYR A 106 -3.14 9.63 -11.76
C TYR A 106 -1.86 10.30 -12.23
N PHE A 107 -1.98 11.14 -13.27
CA PHE A 107 -0.88 11.96 -13.75
C PHE A 107 -0.81 13.26 -12.95
N HIS A 108 0.24 13.40 -12.16
CA HIS A 108 0.51 14.57 -11.33
C HIS A 108 1.38 15.56 -12.14
N GLN A 109 0.73 16.52 -12.79
CA GLN A 109 1.36 17.48 -13.70
C GLN A 109 2.53 18.25 -13.08
N PRO A 110 2.46 18.76 -11.83
CA PRO A 110 3.55 19.56 -11.25
C PRO A 110 4.89 18.84 -11.17
N THR A 111 4.88 17.51 -11.00
CA THR A 111 6.11 16.70 -10.89
C THR A 111 6.41 15.84 -12.12
N ASN A 112 5.52 15.84 -13.12
CA ASN A 112 5.58 14.92 -14.25
C ASN A 112 5.61 13.44 -13.79
N PHE A 113 4.88 13.10 -12.69
CA PHE A 113 4.79 11.74 -12.20
C PHE A 113 3.46 11.07 -12.57
N ILE A 114 3.50 9.75 -12.82
CA ILE A 114 2.32 8.89 -12.82
C ILE A 114 2.28 8.16 -11.49
N ILE A 115 1.37 8.56 -10.62
CA ILE A 115 1.17 7.91 -9.32
C ILE A 115 0.24 6.71 -9.51
N THR A 116 0.60 5.56 -8.93
CA THR A 116 -0.16 4.32 -9.11
C THR A 116 -0.31 3.55 -7.82
N GLY A 117 -1.46 2.87 -7.67
CA GLY A 117 -1.74 1.95 -6.59
C GLY A 117 -2.72 0.86 -7.00
N GLY A 118 -2.68 -0.27 -6.32
CA GLY A 118 -3.66 -1.35 -6.49
C GLY A 118 -4.46 -1.51 -5.20
N VAL A 119 -5.78 -1.32 -5.27
CA VAL A 119 -6.68 -1.50 -4.13
C VAL A 119 -7.11 -2.96 -4.00
N ASP A 120 -7.42 -3.40 -2.78
CA ASP A 120 -7.99 -4.72 -2.59
C ASP A 120 -9.48 -4.72 -2.90
N ASP A 121 -10.21 -3.71 -2.42
CA ASP A 121 -11.63 -3.55 -2.73
C ASP A 121 -12.11 -2.10 -2.66
N VAL A 122 -13.29 -1.87 -3.23
CA VAL A 122 -14.03 -0.61 -3.16
C VAL A 122 -15.49 -0.93 -2.89
N TRP A 123 -16.06 -0.26 -1.90
CA TRP A 123 -17.50 -0.33 -1.61
C TRP A 123 -18.16 0.99 -2.01
N VAL A 124 -19.48 0.98 -2.10
CA VAL A 124 -20.27 2.17 -2.41
C VAL A 124 -21.45 2.29 -1.46
N ASP A 125 -21.65 3.49 -0.92
CA ASP A 125 -22.79 3.82 -0.07
C ASP A 125 -24.04 4.16 -0.92
N PRO A 126 -25.24 4.26 -0.33
CA PRO A 126 -26.47 4.61 -1.06
C PRO A 126 -26.44 5.98 -1.73
N ARG A 127 -25.54 6.89 -1.35
CA ARG A 127 -25.38 8.21 -1.96
C ARG A 127 -24.39 8.19 -3.14
N GLY A 128 -23.83 7.01 -3.47
CA GLY A 128 -22.83 6.83 -4.52
C GLY A 128 -21.42 7.31 -4.11
N GLU A 129 -21.15 7.46 -2.82
CA GLU A 129 -19.81 7.76 -2.32
C GLU A 129 -18.99 6.48 -2.21
N LEU A 130 -17.78 6.49 -2.76
CA LEU A 130 -16.88 5.34 -2.74
C LEU A 130 -16.16 5.23 -1.40
N ILE A 131 -16.04 4.02 -0.92
CA ILE A 131 -15.36 3.67 0.33
C ILE A 131 -14.20 2.74 -0.02
N ILE A 132 -12.98 3.15 0.27
CA ILE A 132 -11.78 2.34 0.02
C ILE A 132 -11.68 1.27 1.10
N VAL A 133 -11.33 0.06 0.68
CA VAL A 133 -11.20 -1.11 1.56
C VAL A 133 -9.90 -1.83 1.27
N ASP A 134 -9.25 -2.26 2.34
CA ASP A 134 -7.96 -2.94 2.28
C ASP A 134 -8.02 -4.21 3.15
N TYR A 135 -7.54 -5.33 2.61
CA TYR A 135 -7.57 -6.63 3.29
C TYR A 135 -6.25 -6.90 3.99
N LYS A 136 -6.34 -7.28 5.25
CA LYS A 136 -5.17 -7.62 6.07
C LYS A 136 -5.32 -9.01 6.69
N ALA A 137 -4.24 -9.77 6.68
CA ALA A 137 -4.17 -11.06 7.38
C ALA A 137 -3.04 -11.03 8.41
N THR A 138 -3.32 -11.57 9.58
CA THR A 138 -2.37 -11.69 10.69
C THR A 138 -2.67 -12.94 11.53
N ALA A 139 -1.81 -13.24 12.49
CA ALA A 139 -2.06 -14.23 13.54
C ALA A 139 -1.59 -13.64 14.88
N LYS A 140 -2.23 -12.55 15.32
CA LYS A 140 -1.90 -11.83 16.55
C LYS A 140 -2.69 -12.39 17.72
N THR A 141 -2.03 -12.54 18.90
CA THR A 141 -2.71 -12.81 20.15
C THR A 141 -3.35 -11.51 20.68
N GLY A 142 -4.58 -11.58 21.15
CA GLY A 142 -5.33 -10.43 21.66
C GLY A 142 -6.04 -9.64 20.57
N GLU A 143 -6.48 -8.44 20.92
CA GLU A 143 -7.28 -7.58 20.05
C GLU A 143 -6.49 -7.08 18.84
N VAL A 144 -7.13 -7.08 17.69
CA VAL A 144 -6.58 -6.53 16.46
C VAL A 144 -6.92 -5.05 16.36
N ASN A 145 -5.90 -4.22 16.21
CA ASN A 145 -6.01 -2.77 15.98
C ASN A 145 -4.99 -2.33 14.92
N ILE A 146 -5.01 -1.03 14.60
CA ILE A 146 -4.10 -0.39 13.63
C ILE A 146 -3.28 0.74 14.27
N ASP A 147 -2.99 0.63 15.58
CA ASP A 147 -2.40 1.74 16.36
C ASP A 147 -0.89 1.62 16.59
N ALA A 148 -0.28 0.50 16.19
CA ALA A 148 1.16 0.34 16.28
C ALA A 148 1.88 1.23 15.22
N ASP A 149 3.05 1.76 15.58
CA ASP A 149 3.84 2.66 14.71
C ASP A 149 4.10 2.08 13.33
N TRP A 150 4.41 0.80 13.22
CA TRP A 150 4.63 0.13 11.94
C TRP A 150 3.36 0.05 11.06
N GLN A 151 2.17 0.18 11.66
CA GLN A 151 0.89 0.18 10.95
C GLN A 151 0.55 1.55 10.34
N MET A 152 1.36 2.59 10.60
CA MET A 152 1.25 3.87 9.88
C MET A 152 1.37 3.68 8.36
N SER A 153 2.12 2.68 7.91
CA SER A 153 2.21 2.32 6.49
C SER A 153 0.85 1.88 5.90
N TYR A 154 -0.02 1.25 6.71
CA TYR A 154 -1.38 0.87 6.30
C TYR A 154 -2.30 2.10 6.20
N LYS A 155 -2.19 3.02 7.17
CA LYS A 155 -2.94 4.28 7.17
C LYS A 155 -2.59 5.11 5.94
N ARG A 156 -1.30 5.33 5.67
CA ARG A 156 -0.83 6.03 4.46
C ARG A 156 -1.24 5.32 3.17
N GLN A 157 -1.28 3.99 3.17
CA GLN A 157 -1.78 3.21 2.02
C GLN A 157 -3.24 3.56 1.71
N MET A 158 -4.11 3.54 2.72
CA MET A 158 -5.53 3.90 2.61
C MET A 158 -5.69 5.33 2.07
N GLU A 159 -4.97 6.28 2.64
CA GLU A 159 -5.01 7.69 2.27
C GLU A 159 -4.57 7.94 0.82
N ILE A 160 -3.50 7.27 0.37
CA ILE A 160 -3.04 7.36 -1.03
C ILE A 160 -4.13 6.82 -1.98
N TYR A 161 -4.80 5.72 -1.63
CA TYR A 161 -5.88 5.20 -2.46
C TYR A 161 -7.09 6.13 -2.48
N GLN A 162 -7.51 6.67 -1.33
CA GLN A 162 -8.58 7.67 -1.29
C GLN A 162 -8.23 8.90 -2.15
N TRP A 163 -6.99 9.37 -2.07
CA TRP A 163 -6.49 10.47 -2.89
C TRP A 163 -6.51 10.12 -4.39
N LEU A 164 -6.02 8.95 -4.79
CA LEU A 164 -6.01 8.50 -6.18
C LEU A 164 -7.42 8.47 -6.76
N PHE A 165 -8.39 7.94 -6.04
CA PHE A 165 -9.78 7.90 -6.51
C PHE A 165 -10.39 9.30 -6.61
N ARG A 166 -10.14 10.20 -5.64
CA ARG A 166 -10.58 11.61 -5.72
C ARG A 166 -9.98 12.33 -6.93
N LYS A 167 -8.69 12.13 -7.20
CA LYS A 167 -8.00 12.70 -8.37
C LYS A 167 -8.52 12.15 -9.69
N ASN A 168 -9.13 10.98 -9.70
CA ASN A 168 -9.83 10.43 -10.86
C ASN A 168 -11.32 10.84 -10.94
N GLY A 169 -11.76 11.81 -10.13
CA GLY A 169 -13.09 12.41 -10.19
C GLY A 169 -14.18 11.67 -9.42
N PHE A 170 -13.84 10.66 -8.63
CA PHE A 170 -14.81 9.98 -7.79
C PHE A 170 -15.08 10.76 -6.49
N ARG A 171 -16.33 10.70 -6.02
CA ARG A 171 -16.66 11.07 -4.64
C ARG A 171 -16.17 9.95 -3.73
N VAL A 172 -15.31 10.25 -2.77
CA VAL A 172 -14.67 9.25 -1.91
C VAL A 172 -14.80 9.67 -0.45
N SER A 173 -15.32 8.77 0.36
CA SER A 173 -15.42 8.95 1.81
C SER A 173 -14.04 9.20 2.43
N THR A 174 -14.00 10.02 3.49
CA THR A 174 -12.83 10.10 4.38
C THR A 174 -12.67 8.82 5.18
N VAL A 175 -13.76 8.08 5.40
CA VAL A 175 -13.74 6.78 6.05
C VAL A 175 -13.38 5.69 5.05
N GLY A 176 -12.38 4.88 5.40
CA GLY A 176 -12.07 3.61 4.78
C GLY A 176 -12.16 2.47 5.79
N TYR A 177 -12.08 1.25 5.32
CA TYR A 177 -12.14 0.07 6.18
C TYR A 177 -11.00 -0.89 5.93
N PHE A 178 -10.44 -1.43 7.01
CA PHE A 178 -9.59 -2.60 6.97
C PHE A 178 -10.42 -3.84 7.32
N VAL A 179 -10.50 -4.79 6.41
CA VAL A 179 -11.04 -6.13 6.71
C VAL A 179 -9.89 -6.99 7.19
N TYR A 180 -9.88 -7.28 8.47
CA TYR A 180 -8.79 -7.95 9.15
C TYR A 180 -9.13 -9.41 9.43
N ALA A 181 -8.41 -10.34 8.80
CA ALA A 181 -8.49 -11.77 9.07
C ALA A 181 -7.37 -12.17 10.06
N ASN A 182 -7.75 -12.50 11.29
CA ASN A 182 -6.81 -12.91 12.35
C ASN A 182 -6.86 -14.43 12.55
N GLY A 183 -5.80 -15.13 12.17
CA GLY A 183 -5.67 -16.57 12.34
C GLY A 183 -5.61 -16.96 13.82
N LYS A 184 -6.45 -17.90 14.23
CA LYS A 184 -6.51 -18.41 15.60
C LYS A 184 -5.31 -19.32 15.88
N ARG A 185 -4.62 -19.09 16.99
CA ARG A 185 -3.48 -19.87 17.45
C ARG A 185 -3.74 -20.62 18.77
N ASP A 186 -4.92 -20.48 19.31
CA ASP A 186 -5.39 -21.01 20.59
C ASP A 186 -6.13 -22.35 20.47
N LYS A 187 -6.05 -22.99 19.29
CA LYS A 187 -6.61 -24.32 19.07
C LYS A 187 -5.69 -25.40 19.61
N GLU A 188 -6.28 -26.50 20.08
CA GLU A 188 -5.56 -27.65 20.62
C GLU A 188 -4.63 -28.30 19.58
N ALA A 189 -5.07 -28.36 18.30
CA ALA A 189 -4.30 -28.95 17.20
C ALA A 189 -4.56 -28.21 15.90
N PHE A 190 -3.65 -28.37 14.93
CA PHE A 190 -3.80 -27.79 13.58
C PHE A 190 -4.88 -28.52 12.76
N ASP A 191 -4.89 -29.84 12.78
CA ASP A 191 -5.88 -30.71 12.09
C ASP A 191 -6.15 -30.31 10.62
N GLY A 192 -5.13 -29.81 9.92
CA GLY A 192 -5.23 -29.35 8.53
C GLY A 192 -6.10 -28.11 8.32
N LYS A 193 -6.46 -27.37 9.39
CA LYS A 193 -7.34 -26.19 9.33
C LYS A 193 -6.72 -25.00 10.06
N LEU A 194 -6.84 -23.81 9.46
CA LEU A 194 -6.57 -22.55 10.12
C LEU A 194 -7.88 -21.73 10.13
N GLU A 195 -8.42 -21.53 11.32
CA GLU A 195 -9.62 -20.71 11.51
C GLU A 195 -9.24 -19.24 11.66
N PHE A 196 -10.11 -18.34 11.21
CA PHE A 196 -9.91 -16.90 11.30
C PHE A 196 -11.07 -16.21 12.01
N ASP A 197 -10.74 -15.24 12.86
CA ASP A 197 -11.69 -14.21 13.27
C ASP A 197 -11.57 -13.05 12.29
N VAL A 198 -12.71 -12.69 11.63
CA VAL A 198 -12.72 -11.59 10.66
C VAL A 198 -13.40 -10.39 11.27
N GLN A 199 -12.71 -9.26 11.26
CA GLN A 199 -13.14 -7.99 11.83
C GLN A 199 -13.07 -6.87 10.80
N ILE A 200 -13.89 -5.84 10.97
CA ILE A 200 -13.78 -4.59 10.22
C ILE A 200 -13.32 -3.49 11.16
N ILE A 201 -12.21 -2.85 10.79
CA ILE A 201 -11.65 -1.71 11.51
C ILE A 201 -11.89 -0.46 10.67
N LYS A 202 -12.62 0.49 11.23
CA LYS A 202 -12.86 1.81 10.64
C LYS A 202 -11.60 2.66 10.75
N TYR A 203 -11.27 3.36 9.68
CA TYR A 203 -10.21 4.36 9.68
C TYR A 203 -10.67 5.62 8.97
N GLU A 204 -10.43 6.77 9.57
CA GLU A 204 -10.67 8.08 8.96
C GLU A 204 -9.34 8.65 8.48
N GLY A 205 -9.18 8.71 7.15
CA GLY A 205 -7.94 9.12 6.51
C GLY A 205 -7.87 10.61 6.22
N ASN A 206 -6.63 11.13 6.25
CA ASN A 206 -6.31 12.49 5.78
C ASN A 206 -5.24 12.42 4.70
N SER A 207 -5.56 12.88 3.51
CA SER A 207 -4.68 12.85 2.33
C SER A 207 -3.92 14.16 2.06
N ASP A 208 -3.99 15.16 2.93
CA ASP A 208 -3.42 16.51 2.72
C ASP A 208 -1.89 16.51 2.60
N TRP A 209 -1.23 15.53 3.18
CA TRP A 209 0.21 15.37 3.14
C TRP A 209 0.75 14.92 1.77
N ILE A 210 -0.09 14.31 0.89
CA ILE A 210 0.37 13.60 -0.31
C ILE A 210 0.97 14.57 -1.33
N GLU A 211 0.29 15.67 -1.64
CA GLU A 211 0.76 16.66 -2.63
C GLU A 211 2.14 17.22 -2.24
N LYS A 212 2.31 17.59 -0.97
CA LYS A 212 3.59 18.07 -0.44
C LYS A 212 4.67 17.00 -0.58
N THR A 213 4.36 15.76 -0.23
CA THR A 213 5.31 14.64 -0.35
C THR A 213 5.71 14.37 -1.80
N LEU A 214 4.80 14.49 -2.76
CA LEU A 214 5.14 14.31 -4.17
C LEU A 214 6.11 15.39 -4.66
N MET A 215 5.95 16.63 -4.22
CA MET A 215 6.91 17.71 -4.50
C MET A 215 8.28 17.43 -3.87
N GLU A 216 8.31 17.02 -2.60
CA GLU A 216 9.54 16.65 -1.90
C GLU A 216 10.27 15.47 -2.58
N ILE A 217 9.53 14.47 -3.05
CA ILE A 217 10.07 13.35 -3.83
C ILE A 217 10.72 13.86 -5.13
N HIS A 218 10.05 14.75 -5.85
CA HIS A 218 10.57 15.32 -7.08
C HIS A 218 11.87 16.09 -6.84
N ASP A 219 11.90 16.96 -5.83
CA ASP A 219 13.06 17.75 -5.47
C ASP A 219 14.25 16.86 -5.09
N ARG A 220 14.00 15.82 -4.30
CA ARG A 220 15.03 14.86 -3.88
C ARG A 220 15.59 14.06 -5.07
N LEU A 221 14.74 13.60 -5.98
CA LEU A 221 15.17 12.87 -7.16
C LEU A 221 15.93 13.77 -8.15
N SER A 222 15.61 15.06 -8.20
CA SER A 222 16.26 16.04 -9.08
C SER A 222 17.60 16.53 -8.54
N ALA A 223 17.87 16.35 -7.24
CA ALA A 223 19.15 16.70 -6.63
C ALA A 223 20.26 15.70 -7.01
N ASP A 224 21.51 16.19 -7.12
CA ASP A 224 22.67 15.35 -7.43
C ASP A 224 23.30 14.70 -6.18
N SER A 225 22.85 15.08 -4.98
CA SER A 225 23.36 14.56 -3.71
C SER A 225 22.44 13.49 -3.12
N ILE A 226 23.06 12.43 -2.59
CA ILE A 226 22.34 11.40 -1.85
C ILE A 226 21.83 11.99 -0.53
N PRO A 227 20.53 11.94 -0.25
CA PRO A 227 19.99 12.45 1.02
C PRO A 227 20.44 11.65 2.24
N ASP A 228 20.33 12.24 3.41
CA ASP A 228 20.57 11.56 4.68
C ASP A 228 19.59 10.41 4.90
N ALA A 229 20.06 9.40 5.64
CA ALA A 229 19.20 8.32 6.09
C ALA A 229 18.23 8.79 7.18
N ASN A 230 17.05 8.21 7.23
CA ASN A 230 16.24 8.30 8.43
C ASN A 230 16.98 7.60 9.59
N LYS A 231 16.95 8.20 10.78
CA LYS A 231 17.65 7.71 11.98
C LYS A 231 17.27 6.26 12.33
N ASP A 232 15.99 5.93 12.12
CA ASP A 232 15.42 4.61 12.45
C ASP A 232 15.49 3.61 11.30
N CYS A 233 16.18 3.94 10.19
CA CYS A 233 16.29 3.06 9.04
C CYS A 233 17.29 1.92 9.29
N SER A 234 16.80 0.73 9.64
CA SER A 234 17.61 -0.46 9.90
C SER A 234 18.50 -0.87 8.71
N HIS A 235 18.03 -0.68 7.45
CA HIS A 235 18.83 -0.97 6.26
C HIS A 235 20.04 -0.06 6.12
N CYS A 236 19.88 1.24 6.40
CA CYS A 236 21.00 2.18 6.37
C CYS A 236 21.96 1.95 7.55
N SER A 237 21.43 1.71 8.74
CA SER A 237 22.20 1.41 9.93
C SER A 237 23.08 0.15 9.72
N TYR A 238 22.47 -0.95 9.26
CA TYR A 238 23.22 -2.17 8.95
C TYR A 238 24.35 -1.92 7.93
N ARG A 239 24.02 -1.26 6.82
CA ARG A 239 25.00 -0.98 5.77
C ARG A 239 26.18 -0.13 6.26
N ASP A 240 25.88 0.92 7.03
CA ASP A 240 26.91 1.84 7.52
C ASP A 240 27.78 1.16 8.59
N MET A 241 27.20 0.28 9.42
CA MET A 241 27.95 -0.57 10.36
C MET A 241 28.83 -1.59 9.64
N ALA A 242 28.29 -2.35 8.69
CA ALA A 242 29.05 -3.34 7.94
C ALA A 242 30.26 -2.68 7.27
N ARG A 243 30.06 -1.56 6.56
CA ARG A 243 31.15 -0.80 5.93
C ARG A 243 32.21 -0.34 6.92
N SER A 244 31.81 0.06 8.13
CA SER A 244 32.76 0.53 9.15
C SER A 244 33.66 -0.59 9.67
N VAL A 245 33.20 -1.83 9.66
CA VAL A 245 33.98 -3.02 10.03
C VAL A 245 34.91 -3.42 8.89
N GLU A 246 34.36 -3.57 7.67
CA GLU A 246 35.12 -3.96 6.48
C GLU A 246 36.31 -3.02 6.19
N LEU A 247 36.15 -1.71 6.45
CA LEU A 247 37.22 -0.72 6.25
C LEU A 247 38.30 -0.74 7.36
N LYS A 248 38.08 -1.43 8.48
CA LYS A 248 39.09 -1.58 9.54
C LYS A 248 39.97 -2.81 9.35
N ASP A 249 39.44 -3.81 8.63
CA ASP A 249 40.11 -5.09 8.41
C ASP A 249 40.82 -5.18 7.04
N GLY A 250 40.72 -4.12 6.20
CA GLY A 250 41.38 -3.97 4.90
C GLY A 250 42.34 -2.80 4.87
#